data_abd79937e6332d829e82ea5e1579f660
#
_entry.id   abd79937e6332d829e82ea5e1579f660
#
_cell.length_a   1.000
_cell.length_b   1.000
_cell.length_c   1.000
_cell.angle_alpha   90.00
_cell.angle_beta   90.00
_cell.angle_gamma   90.00
#
_symmetry.space_group_name_H-M   'P 1'
#
loop_
_entity.id
_entity.type
_entity.pdbx_description
1 polymer ?
#
loop_
_entity_poly.entity_id
_entity_poly.type
_entity_poly.pdbx_seq_one_letter_code
_entity_poly.pdbx_strand_id
1 'polypeptide(L)'
;MIAHAECLLFLHLTLARGRSMQLVLLVEDDDERAAKIEQCVPHQVRCVRARSAGAAIGILRRDKFTGILLDHDLYRSAHADPQLTGKSVAHAICETQPRTCQIFVHSQNPTGARHVFALLKEAGFAVEQFPWSSEAIGPLTSWFRDLLD
;
A
#
# COMPACT_ATOMS: atom_id res chain seq x y z
N MET A 1 -38.37 1.13 -3.31
CA MET A 1 -38.18 -0.28 -3.69
C MET A 1 -37.05 -0.56 -4.66
N ILE A 2 -36.11 0.40 -4.89
CA ILE A 2 -34.98 0.25 -5.82
C ILE A 2 -33.67 -0.15 -5.09
N ALA A 3 -33.59 0.08 -3.78
CA ALA A 3 -32.36 -0.16 -2.99
C ALA A 3 -32.03 -1.64 -2.70
N HIS A 4 -32.98 -2.55 -2.87
CA HIS A 4 -32.79 -3.99 -2.60
C HIS A 4 -32.20 -4.77 -3.78
N ALA A 5 -32.36 -4.28 -5.00
CA ALA A 5 -31.86 -4.95 -6.19
C ALA A 5 -30.35 -4.76 -6.40
N GLU A 6 -29.81 -3.60 -6.05
CA GLU A 6 -28.38 -3.32 -6.18
C GLU A 6 -27.53 -4.06 -5.15
N CYS A 7 -28.06 -4.24 -3.93
CA CYS A 7 -27.38 -5.00 -2.88
C CYS A 7 -27.28 -6.50 -3.22
N LEU A 8 -28.31 -7.07 -3.85
CA LEU A 8 -28.32 -8.46 -4.30
C LEU A 8 -27.39 -8.69 -5.51
N LEU A 9 -27.24 -7.71 -6.40
CA LEU A 9 -26.32 -7.80 -7.53
C LEU A 9 -24.86 -7.79 -7.06
N PHE A 10 -24.55 -6.98 -6.05
CA PHE A 10 -23.21 -6.94 -5.44
C PHE A 10 -22.89 -8.26 -4.71
N LEU A 11 -23.85 -8.85 -4.01
CA LEU A 11 -23.68 -10.14 -3.34
C LEU A 11 -23.51 -11.30 -4.35
N HIS A 12 -24.21 -11.27 -5.47
CA HIS A 12 -24.11 -12.30 -6.52
C HIS A 12 -22.78 -12.24 -7.30
N LEU A 13 -22.21 -11.05 -7.52
CA LEU A 13 -20.88 -10.91 -8.12
C LEU A 13 -19.76 -11.41 -7.21
N THR A 14 -19.93 -11.28 -5.89
CA THR A 14 -18.93 -11.74 -4.90
C THR A 14 -18.95 -13.27 -4.76
N LEU A 15 -20.12 -13.89 -4.92
CA LEU A 15 -20.28 -15.36 -4.82
C LEU A 15 -19.80 -16.11 -6.07
N ALA A 16 -19.73 -15.44 -7.23
CA ALA A 16 -19.36 -16.11 -8.49
C ALA A 16 -17.87 -16.38 -8.69
N ARG A 17 -16.95 -15.81 -7.85
CA ARG A 17 -15.49 -15.97 -8.03
C ARG A 17 -14.67 -16.28 -6.78
N GLY A 18 -15.24 -16.57 -5.64
CA GLY A 18 -14.55 -17.17 -4.47
C GLY A 18 -13.30 -16.44 -3.91
N ARG A 19 -12.93 -15.26 -4.43
CA ARG A 19 -11.80 -14.46 -3.93
C ARG A 19 -12.29 -13.09 -3.47
N SER A 20 -12.10 -12.79 -2.18
CA SER A 20 -12.36 -11.45 -1.64
C SER A 20 -11.43 -10.42 -2.29
N MET A 21 -11.96 -9.23 -2.58
CA MET A 21 -11.16 -8.11 -3.09
C MET A 21 -10.09 -7.75 -2.06
N GLN A 22 -8.84 -7.69 -2.49
CA GLN A 22 -7.72 -7.30 -1.63
C GLN A 22 -7.66 -5.78 -1.50
N LEU A 23 -7.38 -5.28 -0.31
CA LEU A 23 -7.25 -3.86 -0.04
C LEU A 23 -5.77 -3.50 0.14
N VAL A 24 -5.27 -2.61 -0.70
CA VAL A 24 -3.88 -2.15 -0.70
C VAL A 24 -3.81 -0.65 -0.46
N LEU A 25 -2.90 -0.22 0.41
CA LEU A 25 -2.57 1.18 0.64
C LEU A 25 -1.32 1.54 -0.17
N LEU A 26 -1.42 2.57 -1.01
CA LEU A 26 -0.29 3.19 -1.68
C LEU A 26 0.07 4.50 -0.97
N VAL A 27 1.26 4.55 -0.37
CA VAL A 27 1.80 5.75 0.26
C VAL A 27 2.84 6.37 -0.66
N GLU A 28 2.42 7.39 -1.41
CA GLU A 28 3.21 8.00 -2.49
C GLU A 28 2.77 9.43 -2.73
N ASP A 29 3.68 10.38 -2.66
CA ASP A 29 3.41 11.81 -2.86
C ASP A 29 3.64 12.28 -4.31
N ASP A 30 4.40 11.53 -5.09
CA ASP A 30 4.68 11.82 -6.50
C ASP A 30 3.58 11.26 -7.41
N ASP A 31 2.90 12.15 -8.13
CA ASP A 31 1.76 11.78 -8.99
C ASP A 31 2.17 10.90 -10.17
N GLU A 32 3.35 11.11 -10.74
CA GLU A 32 3.83 10.33 -11.87
C GLU A 32 4.19 8.90 -11.46
N ARG A 33 4.87 8.75 -10.32
CA ARG A 33 5.17 7.43 -9.76
C ARG A 33 3.90 6.69 -9.35
N ALA A 34 3.00 7.38 -8.68
CA ALA A 34 1.72 6.79 -8.30
C ALA A 34 0.94 6.29 -9.52
N ALA A 35 0.85 7.07 -10.60
CA ALA A 35 0.18 6.66 -11.83
C ALA A 35 0.80 5.40 -12.45
N LYS A 36 2.14 5.29 -12.44
CA LYS A 36 2.84 4.09 -12.92
C LYS A 36 2.56 2.88 -12.06
N ILE A 37 2.53 3.04 -10.74
CA ILE A 37 2.18 1.97 -9.80
C ILE A 37 0.72 1.54 -9.99
N GLU A 38 -0.19 2.49 -10.08
CA GLU A 38 -1.63 2.22 -10.25
C GLU A 38 -1.95 1.45 -11.52
N GLN A 39 -1.17 1.64 -12.60
CA GLN A 39 -1.27 0.86 -13.84
C GLN A 39 -0.92 -0.63 -13.66
N CYS A 40 -0.15 -0.96 -12.62
CA CYS A 40 0.22 -2.34 -12.29
C CYS A 40 -0.78 -3.03 -11.36
N VAL A 41 -1.74 -2.29 -10.82
CA VAL A 41 -2.71 -2.83 -9.83
C VAL A 41 -3.69 -3.78 -10.54
N PRO A 42 -3.78 -5.05 -10.11
CA PRO A 42 -4.73 -5.99 -10.68
C PRO A 42 -6.18 -5.62 -10.34
N HIS A 43 -7.12 -6.06 -11.16
CA HIS A 43 -8.55 -5.77 -10.98
C HIS A 43 -9.15 -6.37 -9.69
N GLN A 44 -8.50 -7.39 -9.08
CA GLN A 44 -8.89 -7.98 -7.81
C GLN A 44 -8.42 -7.15 -6.59
N VAL A 45 -7.66 -6.09 -6.83
CA VAL A 45 -7.10 -5.22 -5.79
C VAL A 45 -7.77 -3.86 -5.82
N ARG A 46 -8.26 -3.43 -4.68
CA ARG A 46 -8.67 -2.04 -4.46
C ARG A 46 -7.48 -1.28 -3.86
N CYS A 47 -6.97 -0.32 -4.60
CA CYS A 47 -5.87 0.52 -4.18
C CYS A 47 -6.39 1.85 -3.61
N VAL A 48 -5.98 2.20 -2.39
CA VAL A 48 -6.25 3.49 -1.75
C VAL A 48 -4.94 4.24 -1.66
N ARG A 49 -4.90 5.48 -2.11
CA ARG A 49 -3.68 6.30 -2.09
C ARG A 49 -3.70 7.29 -0.93
N ALA A 50 -2.58 7.36 -0.20
CA ALA A 50 -2.24 8.44 0.73
C ALA A 50 -1.07 9.25 0.15
N ARG A 51 -1.23 10.58 0.08
CA ARG A 51 -0.25 11.49 -0.52
C ARG A 51 0.75 12.07 0.49
N SER A 52 0.59 11.76 1.77
CA SER A 52 1.47 12.21 2.84
C SER A 52 1.55 11.17 3.96
N ALA A 53 2.59 11.28 4.77
CA ALA A 53 2.73 10.41 5.94
C ALA A 53 1.58 10.58 6.93
N GLY A 54 1.15 11.81 7.19
CA GLY A 54 0.01 12.10 8.08
C GLY A 54 -1.30 11.48 7.59
N ALA A 55 -1.60 11.58 6.29
CA ALA A 55 -2.76 10.95 5.68
C ALA A 55 -2.70 9.41 5.80
N ALA A 56 -1.54 8.82 5.52
CA ALA A 56 -1.32 7.37 5.64
C ALA A 56 -1.55 6.90 7.08
N ILE A 57 -0.99 7.58 8.07
CA ILE A 57 -1.15 7.25 9.50
C ILE A 57 -2.63 7.30 9.90
N GLY A 58 -3.36 8.33 9.46
CA GLY A 58 -4.80 8.44 9.72
C GLY A 58 -5.60 7.28 9.13
N ILE A 59 -5.29 6.87 7.91
CA ILE A 59 -5.92 5.72 7.23
C ILE A 59 -5.59 4.41 7.96
N LEU A 60 -4.33 4.18 8.31
CA LEU A 60 -3.87 2.96 8.99
C LEU A 60 -4.54 2.73 10.35
N ARG A 61 -4.92 3.80 11.04
CA ARG A 61 -5.64 3.72 12.32
C ARG A 61 -7.08 3.25 12.15
N ARG A 62 -7.69 3.50 10.99
CA ARG A 62 -9.09 3.15 10.72
C ARG A 62 -9.24 1.82 10.01
N ASP A 63 -8.35 1.52 9.07
CA ASP A 63 -8.50 0.42 8.14
C ASP A 63 -7.37 -0.61 8.26
N LYS A 64 -7.67 -1.87 7.90
CA LYS A 64 -6.70 -2.95 7.78
C LYS A 64 -6.46 -3.27 6.31
N PHE A 65 -5.19 -3.49 5.97
CA PHE A 65 -4.75 -3.73 4.60
C PHE A 65 -4.15 -5.11 4.45
N THR A 66 -4.32 -5.70 3.28
CA THR A 66 -3.64 -6.94 2.89
C THR A 66 -2.25 -6.67 2.35
N GLY A 67 -2.04 -5.46 1.80
CA GLY A 67 -0.75 -5.02 1.31
C GLY A 67 -0.55 -3.51 1.44
N ILE A 68 0.70 -3.08 1.54
CA ILE A 68 1.09 -1.67 1.60
C ILE A 68 2.29 -1.44 0.70
N LEU A 69 2.17 -0.45 -0.18
CA LEU A 69 3.26 0.10 -0.99
C LEU A 69 3.73 1.39 -0.34
N LEU A 70 4.99 1.46 0.09
CA LEU A 70 5.50 2.53 0.94
C LEU A 70 6.73 3.21 0.35
N ASP A 71 6.62 4.52 0.07
CA ASP A 71 7.77 5.40 -0.14
C ASP A 71 8.27 5.96 1.19
N HIS A 72 9.56 6.26 1.26
CA HIS A 72 10.18 6.90 2.43
C HIS A 72 10.04 8.43 2.37
N ASP A 73 10.24 9.05 1.21
CA ASP A 73 10.31 10.50 1.06
C ASP A 73 8.94 11.06 0.68
N LEU A 74 8.23 11.61 1.67
CA LEU A 74 6.83 12.04 1.57
C LEU A 74 6.68 13.54 1.84
N TYR A 75 7.44 14.38 1.15
CA TYR A 75 7.49 15.83 1.39
C TYR A 75 7.02 16.70 0.22
N ARG A 76 6.60 16.11 -0.90
CA ARG A 76 6.12 16.86 -2.07
C ARG A 76 4.68 17.34 -1.96
N SER A 77 3.90 16.76 -1.06
CA SER A 77 2.54 17.21 -0.82
C SER A 77 2.52 18.60 -0.18
N ALA A 78 1.58 19.46 -0.59
CA ALA A 78 1.36 20.78 0.01
C ALA A 78 1.00 20.72 1.51
N HIS A 79 0.56 19.55 1.99
CA HIS A 79 0.22 19.29 3.38
C HIS A 79 1.24 18.39 4.09
N ALA A 80 2.44 18.21 3.50
CA ALA A 80 3.48 17.38 4.10
C ALA A 80 4.00 18.03 5.40
N ASP A 81 4.05 17.22 6.45
CA ASP A 81 4.79 17.56 7.65
C ASP A 81 6.24 17.10 7.48
N PRO A 82 7.24 18.01 7.50
CA PRO A 82 8.63 17.65 7.29
C PRO A 82 9.21 16.73 8.38
N GLN A 83 8.52 16.62 9.52
CA GLN A 83 8.91 15.71 10.59
C GLN A 83 8.39 14.28 10.39
N LEU A 84 7.41 14.10 9.51
CA LEU A 84 6.81 12.80 9.20
C LEU A 84 7.36 12.26 7.88
N THR A 85 7.92 11.06 7.94
CA THR A 85 8.50 10.35 6.79
C THR A 85 7.89 8.96 6.65
N GLY A 86 8.34 8.19 5.68
CA GLY A 86 8.02 6.77 5.56
C GLY A 86 8.36 5.97 6.81
N LYS A 87 9.37 6.37 7.58
CA LYS A 87 9.67 5.76 8.89
C LYS A 87 8.53 5.97 9.90
N SER A 88 7.93 7.14 9.94
CA SER A 88 6.75 7.42 10.78
C SER A 88 5.57 6.54 10.39
N VAL A 89 5.36 6.35 9.08
CA VAL A 89 4.35 5.43 8.55
C VAL A 89 4.65 3.99 8.95
N ALA A 90 5.92 3.56 8.86
CA ALA A 90 6.33 2.21 9.26
C ALA A 90 6.05 1.92 10.74
N HIS A 91 6.27 2.88 11.63
CA HIS A 91 5.87 2.76 13.04
C HIS A 91 4.35 2.58 13.18
N ALA A 92 3.56 3.37 12.48
CA ALA A 92 2.10 3.24 12.48
C ALA A 92 1.64 1.87 11.95
N ILE A 93 2.31 1.34 10.92
CA ILE A 93 2.05 -0.02 10.41
C ILE A 93 2.28 -1.05 11.51
N CYS A 94 3.40 -0.97 12.24
CA CYS A 94 3.72 -1.89 13.33
C CYS A 94 2.66 -1.89 14.44
N GLU A 95 2.08 -0.74 14.72
CA GLU A 95 1.09 -0.55 15.78
C GLU A 95 -0.32 -0.99 15.35
N THR A 96 -0.65 -0.87 14.07
CA THR A 96 -2.05 -0.95 13.61
C THR A 96 -2.35 -2.14 12.70
N GLN A 97 -1.38 -2.66 11.96
CA GLN A 97 -1.64 -3.67 10.93
C GLN A 97 -1.35 -5.09 11.38
N PRO A 98 -2.10 -6.10 10.87
CA PRO A 98 -1.81 -7.49 11.14
C PRO A 98 -0.49 -7.90 10.47
N ARG A 99 0.23 -8.87 11.05
CA ARG A 99 1.51 -9.36 10.51
C ARG A 99 1.37 -10.11 9.18
N THR A 100 0.16 -10.45 8.79
CA THR A 100 -0.17 -11.00 7.47
C THR A 100 -0.18 -9.94 6.36
N CYS A 101 -0.18 -8.65 6.70
CA CYS A 101 -0.03 -7.57 5.74
C CYS A 101 1.34 -7.64 5.06
N GLN A 102 1.36 -7.70 3.73
CA GLN A 102 2.59 -7.71 2.95
C GLN A 102 3.01 -6.28 2.60
N ILE A 103 4.31 -5.99 2.65
CA ILE A 103 4.80 -4.63 2.45
C ILE A 103 5.84 -4.61 1.33
N PHE A 104 5.69 -3.65 0.42
CA PHE A 104 6.66 -3.34 -0.63
C PHE A 104 7.19 -1.93 -0.43
N VAL A 105 8.47 -1.82 -0.10
CA VAL A 105 9.15 -0.53 0.06
C VAL A 105 9.75 -0.13 -1.27
N HIS A 106 9.27 0.99 -1.82
CA HIS A 106 9.79 1.60 -3.04
C HIS A 106 10.27 3.01 -2.71
N SER A 107 11.53 3.30 -2.93
CA SER A 107 12.05 4.64 -2.68
C SER A 107 13.31 4.89 -3.49
N GLN A 108 13.52 6.15 -3.90
CA GLN A 108 14.79 6.60 -4.47
C GLN A 108 15.82 6.92 -3.40
N ASN A 109 15.43 6.92 -2.11
CA ASN A 109 16.34 7.13 -0.97
C ASN A 109 16.77 5.77 -0.40
N PRO A 110 17.96 5.25 -0.75
CA PRO A 110 18.39 3.91 -0.34
C PRO A 110 18.61 3.80 1.18
N THR A 111 19.05 4.87 1.84
CA THR A 111 19.26 4.87 3.29
C THR A 111 17.94 4.85 4.04
N GLY A 112 17.00 5.72 3.67
CA GLY A 112 15.66 5.73 4.25
C GLY A 112 14.91 4.42 4.03
N ALA A 113 14.97 3.88 2.82
CA ALA A 113 14.35 2.60 2.47
C ALA A 113 14.90 1.44 3.32
N ARG A 114 16.21 1.37 3.54
CA ARG A 114 16.82 0.33 4.39
C ARG A 114 16.37 0.43 5.85
N HIS A 115 16.24 1.63 6.40
CA HIS A 115 15.75 1.81 7.76
C HIS A 115 14.30 1.35 7.91
N VAL A 116 13.45 1.71 6.97
CA VAL A 116 12.05 1.27 6.94
C VAL A 116 11.96 -0.25 6.79
N PHE A 117 12.71 -0.81 5.86
CA PHE A 117 12.79 -2.26 5.64
C PHE A 117 13.19 -3.01 6.92
N ALA A 118 14.29 -2.60 7.56
CA ALA A 118 14.79 -3.24 8.77
C ALA A 118 13.77 -3.18 9.91
N LEU A 119 13.15 -2.04 10.12
CA LEU A 119 12.14 -1.84 11.17
C LEU A 119 10.94 -2.77 10.96
N LEU A 120 10.42 -2.87 9.76
CA LEU A 120 9.26 -3.70 9.44
C LEU A 120 9.59 -5.21 9.48
N LYS A 121 10.78 -5.60 9.02
CA LYS A 121 11.27 -6.99 9.13
C LYS A 121 11.43 -7.43 10.57
N GLU A 122 12.04 -6.58 11.41
CA GLU A 122 12.20 -6.86 12.84
C GLU A 122 10.86 -6.98 13.55
N ALA A 123 9.87 -6.20 13.13
CA ALA A 123 8.50 -6.31 13.62
C ALA A 123 7.74 -7.56 13.14
N GLY A 124 8.31 -8.37 12.24
CA GLY A 124 7.75 -9.64 11.79
C GLY A 124 6.88 -9.57 10.54
N PHE A 125 6.93 -8.48 9.77
CA PHE A 125 6.23 -8.39 8.48
C PHE A 125 6.99 -9.08 7.35
N ALA A 126 6.25 -9.56 6.34
CA ALA A 126 6.81 -9.89 5.04
C ALA A 126 7.07 -8.59 4.28
N VAL A 127 8.34 -8.26 4.04
CA VAL A 127 8.75 -7.02 3.41
C VAL A 127 9.66 -7.29 2.23
N GLU A 128 9.34 -6.68 1.10
CA GLU A 128 10.22 -6.57 -0.05
C GLU A 128 10.67 -5.12 -0.22
N GLN A 129 11.88 -4.92 -0.72
CA GLN A 129 12.43 -3.61 -1.02
C GLN A 129 12.97 -3.60 -2.44
N PHE A 130 12.55 -2.62 -3.21
CA PHE A 130 13.09 -2.38 -4.54
C PHE A 130 13.28 -0.88 -4.78
N PRO A 131 14.48 -0.42 -5.18
CA PRO A 131 14.68 0.98 -5.53
C PRO A 131 13.77 1.40 -6.67
N TRP A 132 13.14 2.57 -6.56
CA TRP A 132 12.28 3.05 -7.62
C TRP A 132 13.11 3.41 -8.86
N SER A 133 12.83 2.72 -9.95
CA SER A 133 13.40 2.92 -11.28
C SER A 133 12.45 2.36 -12.33
N SER A 134 12.78 2.49 -13.60
CA SER A 134 12.02 1.83 -14.68
C SER A 134 11.97 0.29 -14.54
N GLU A 135 12.92 -0.29 -13.83
CA GLU A 135 12.99 -1.73 -13.57
C GLU A 135 12.12 -2.19 -12.40
N ALA A 136 11.52 -1.27 -11.64
CA ALA A 136 10.67 -1.59 -10.48
C ALA A 136 9.35 -2.26 -10.86
N ILE A 137 8.90 -2.10 -12.10
CA ILE A 137 7.59 -2.61 -12.57
C ILE A 137 7.52 -4.15 -12.52
N GLY A 138 8.58 -4.85 -12.90
CA GLY A 138 8.64 -6.32 -12.84
C GLY A 138 8.49 -6.86 -11.40
N PRO A 139 9.35 -6.45 -10.46
CA PRO A 139 9.23 -6.80 -9.04
C PRO A 139 7.88 -6.42 -8.43
N LEU A 140 7.33 -5.25 -8.76
CA LEU A 140 6.02 -4.82 -8.29
C LEU A 140 4.89 -5.73 -8.80
N THR A 141 4.93 -6.11 -10.07
CA THR A 141 3.96 -7.03 -10.66
C THR A 141 4.04 -8.41 -10.01
N SER A 142 5.24 -8.92 -9.72
CA SER A 142 5.44 -10.16 -8.96
C SER A 142 4.85 -10.06 -7.56
N TRP A 143 5.09 -8.97 -6.85
CA TRP A 143 4.55 -8.74 -5.52
C TRP A 143 3.01 -8.78 -5.51
N PHE A 144 2.36 -8.12 -6.48
CA PHE A 144 0.89 -8.19 -6.61
C PHE A 144 0.39 -9.61 -6.89
N ARG A 145 1.13 -10.40 -7.66
CA ARG A 145 0.80 -11.80 -7.91
C ARG A 145 0.82 -12.60 -6.61
N ASP A 146 1.90 -12.46 -5.85
CA ASP A 146 2.08 -13.17 -4.57
C ASP A 146 1.03 -12.74 -3.53
N LEU A 147 0.59 -11.49 -3.58
CA LEU A 147 -0.49 -10.99 -2.73
C LEU A 147 -1.85 -11.65 -3.03
N LEU A 148 -2.06 -12.11 -4.27
CA LEU A 148 -3.31 -12.72 -4.73
C LEU A 148 -3.34 -14.25 -4.60
N ASP A 149 -2.20 -14.89 -4.40
CA ASP A 149 -2.07 -16.34 -4.22
C ASP A 149 -2.34 -16.77 -2.78
#